data_bba3679f79e48c379c72c6576bd9b17e
#
_entry.id   bba3679f79e48c379c72c6576bd9b17e
#
_cell.length_a   1.000
_cell.length_b   1.000
_cell.length_c   1.000
_cell.angle_alpha   90.00
_cell.angle_beta   90.00
_cell.angle_gamma   90.00
#
_symmetry.space_group_name_H-M   'P 1'
#
loop_
_entity.id
_entity.type
_entity.pdbx_description
1 polymer ?
#
loop_
_entity_poly.entity_id
_entity_poly.type
_entity_poly.pdbx_seq_one_letter_code
_entity_poly.pdbx_strand_id
1 'polypeptide(L)'
;MEELEANGISVFGIASNLRDAKVLVSSGVNAVVAAGWAEEGLLSHEEIGKDQAEIDSLVLWSECARALRVPVLGAGSVTTQDQVRVIKALGLAGFMLSDALLLAKESPIPDSWRTKVMYLADSASETSDTFMGRASRYLSNGFAQIFPEKGLPVLQFPYQYFALKDIFDKALEIGRINLALLEVGQYVYLAESGTTADIINKFCGYWSED
;
A
#
# COMPACT_ATOMS: atom_id res chain seq x y z
N MET A 1 -6.51 -12.35 -19.51
CA MET A 1 -5.15 -12.94 -19.24
C MET A 1 -4.53 -13.46 -20.52
N GLU A 2 -5.17 -14.36 -21.26
CA GLU A 2 -4.64 -14.97 -22.50
C GLU A 2 -4.08 -13.95 -23.52
N GLU A 3 -4.77 -12.83 -23.71
CA GLU A 3 -4.32 -11.77 -24.63
C GLU A 3 -3.03 -11.07 -24.18
N LEU A 4 -2.88 -10.86 -22.87
CA LEU A 4 -1.67 -10.25 -22.28
C LEU A 4 -0.48 -11.22 -22.38
N GLU A 5 -0.71 -12.48 -22.06
CA GLU A 5 0.29 -13.53 -22.15
C GLU A 5 0.75 -13.77 -23.59
N ALA A 6 -0.18 -13.80 -24.55
CA ALA A 6 0.12 -13.90 -25.97
C ALA A 6 0.99 -12.74 -26.51
N ASN A 7 0.95 -11.60 -25.86
CA ASN A 7 1.80 -10.44 -26.16
C ASN A 7 3.07 -10.37 -25.30
N GLY A 8 3.40 -11.42 -24.52
CA GLY A 8 4.60 -11.47 -23.67
C GLY A 8 4.55 -10.53 -22.46
N ILE A 9 3.36 -10.13 -22.02
CA ILE A 9 3.16 -9.24 -20.87
C ILE A 9 3.01 -10.08 -19.61
N SER A 10 3.94 -9.93 -18.66
CA SER A 10 3.82 -10.53 -17.34
C SER A 10 2.85 -9.74 -16.47
N VAL A 11 1.92 -10.44 -15.82
CA VAL A 11 0.89 -9.84 -14.96
C VAL A 11 1.15 -10.21 -13.51
N PHE A 12 1.22 -9.18 -12.66
CA PHE A 12 1.33 -9.30 -11.22
C PHE A 12 -0.01 -8.95 -10.59
N GLY A 13 -0.55 -9.84 -9.76
CA GLY A 13 -1.80 -9.61 -9.04
C GLY A 13 -1.54 -9.21 -7.59
N ILE A 14 -2.20 -8.14 -7.11
CA ILE A 14 -2.11 -7.72 -5.71
C ILE A 14 -3.24 -8.37 -4.93
N ALA A 15 -2.93 -8.99 -3.79
CA ALA A 15 -3.88 -9.62 -2.91
C ALA A 15 -3.65 -9.20 -1.45
N SER A 16 -4.73 -8.89 -0.74
CA SER A 16 -4.73 -8.57 0.68
C SER A 16 -5.15 -9.76 1.58
N ASN A 17 -5.46 -10.90 0.99
CA ASN A 17 -5.77 -12.15 1.68
C ASN A 17 -5.48 -13.36 0.79
N LEU A 18 -5.36 -14.54 1.41
CA LEU A 18 -5.02 -15.78 0.70
C LEU A 18 -6.11 -16.24 -0.29
N ARG A 19 -7.39 -15.96 -0.02
CA ARG A 19 -8.50 -16.31 -0.92
C ARG A 19 -8.34 -15.60 -2.26
N ASP A 20 -8.13 -14.28 -2.22
CA ASP A 20 -7.95 -13.45 -3.42
C ASP A 20 -6.67 -13.83 -4.16
N ALA A 21 -5.59 -14.11 -3.43
CA ALA A 21 -4.35 -14.61 -4.01
C ALA A 21 -4.56 -15.90 -4.82
N LYS A 22 -5.36 -16.85 -4.31
CA LYS A 22 -5.71 -18.08 -5.04
C LYS A 22 -6.57 -17.81 -6.27
N VAL A 23 -7.51 -16.87 -6.20
CA VAL A 23 -8.32 -16.46 -7.36
C VAL A 23 -7.43 -15.86 -8.45
N LEU A 24 -6.50 -14.98 -8.08
CA LEU A 24 -5.52 -14.40 -9.02
C LEU A 24 -4.69 -15.49 -9.71
N VAL A 25 -4.16 -16.44 -8.94
CA VAL A 25 -3.38 -17.56 -9.50
C VAL A 25 -4.23 -18.39 -10.48
N SER A 26 -5.49 -18.70 -10.11
CA SER A 26 -6.39 -19.44 -11.01
C SER A 26 -6.77 -18.64 -12.26
N SER A 27 -6.67 -17.32 -12.22
CA SER A 27 -6.87 -16.42 -13.37
C SER A 27 -5.63 -16.29 -14.26
N GLY A 28 -4.50 -16.93 -13.89
CA GLY A 28 -3.29 -16.98 -14.72
C GLY A 28 -2.29 -15.84 -14.51
N VAL A 29 -2.24 -15.20 -13.31
CA VAL A 29 -1.19 -14.22 -13.03
C VAL A 29 0.19 -14.90 -12.94
N ASN A 30 1.24 -14.18 -13.34
CA ASN A 30 2.61 -14.68 -13.31
C ASN A 30 3.24 -14.61 -11.92
N ALA A 31 2.79 -13.67 -11.08
CA ALA A 31 3.21 -13.54 -9.70
C ALA A 31 2.10 -12.91 -8.84
N VAL A 32 2.17 -13.09 -7.53
CA VAL A 32 1.29 -12.45 -6.55
C VAL A 32 2.08 -11.50 -5.67
N VAL A 33 1.58 -10.28 -5.51
CA VAL A 33 2.04 -9.33 -4.50
C VAL A 33 1.13 -9.47 -3.29
N ALA A 34 1.67 -9.99 -2.20
CA ALA A 34 0.95 -10.16 -0.95
C ALA A 34 1.03 -8.86 -0.13
N ALA A 35 0.00 -8.04 -0.23
CA ALA A 35 -0.12 -6.72 0.40
C ALA A 35 -1.02 -6.80 1.64
N GLY A 36 -0.40 -6.89 2.81
CA GLY A 36 -1.12 -7.01 4.09
C GLY A 36 -1.59 -5.66 4.64
N TRP A 37 -2.13 -5.69 5.85
CA TRP A 37 -2.72 -4.53 6.54
C TRP A 37 -1.81 -3.30 6.67
N ALA A 38 -0.49 -3.50 6.69
CA ALA A 38 0.47 -2.41 6.78
C ALA A 38 0.67 -1.62 5.48
N GLU A 39 0.16 -2.12 4.33
CA GLU A 39 0.30 -1.49 3.02
C GLU A 39 -0.56 -0.23 2.90
N GLU A 40 -0.18 0.65 2.00
CA GLU A 40 -0.92 1.84 1.62
C GLU A 40 -2.13 1.54 0.74
N GLY A 41 -3.06 2.47 0.67
CA GLY A 41 -4.20 2.43 -0.24
C GLY A 41 -5.23 1.37 0.12
N LEU A 42 -5.85 0.78 -0.89
CA LEU A 42 -6.99 -0.14 -0.73
C LEU A 42 -6.57 -1.48 -0.14
N LEU A 43 -7.11 -1.82 1.03
CA LEU A 43 -6.73 -2.98 1.84
C LEU A 43 -7.66 -4.19 1.69
N SER A 44 -8.86 -4.05 1.11
CA SER A 44 -9.84 -5.12 1.06
C SER A 44 -10.55 -5.23 -0.28
N HIS A 45 -10.99 -6.45 -0.62
CA HIS A 45 -11.91 -6.68 -1.71
C HIS A 45 -13.36 -6.34 -1.30
N GLU A 46 -14.24 -5.97 -2.25
CA GLU A 46 -15.61 -5.52 -1.97
C GLU A 46 -16.47 -6.55 -1.21
N GLU A 47 -16.20 -7.84 -1.35
CA GLU A 47 -16.97 -8.93 -0.74
C GLU A 47 -16.55 -9.24 0.71
N ILE A 48 -15.50 -8.63 1.22
CA ILE A 48 -14.98 -8.91 2.57
C ILE A 48 -15.44 -7.81 3.51
N GLY A 49 -16.14 -8.16 4.59
CA GLY A 49 -16.54 -7.22 5.63
C GLY A 49 -15.32 -6.52 6.27
N LYS A 50 -15.55 -5.36 6.90
CA LYS A 50 -14.49 -4.53 7.51
C LYS A 50 -13.53 -5.33 8.39
N ASP A 51 -14.04 -6.32 9.12
CA ASP A 51 -13.28 -7.13 10.09
C ASP A 51 -12.32 -8.15 9.45
N GLN A 52 -12.43 -8.40 8.13
CA GLN A 52 -11.58 -9.37 7.43
C GLN A 52 -10.46 -8.74 6.60
N ALA A 53 -10.40 -7.42 6.57
CA ALA A 53 -9.37 -6.66 5.84
C ALA A 53 -8.05 -6.51 6.62
N GLU A 54 -8.04 -6.89 7.90
CA GLU A 54 -6.93 -6.63 8.83
C GLU A 54 -5.97 -7.82 8.94
N ILE A 55 -5.52 -8.36 7.81
CA ILE A 55 -4.52 -9.42 7.84
C ILE A 55 -3.13 -8.81 7.91
N ASP A 56 -2.41 -9.10 8.98
CA ASP A 56 -1.02 -8.70 9.16
C ASP A 56 -0.14 -9.17 8.00
N SER A 57 0.78 -8.32 7.56
CA SER A 57 1.65 -8.59 6.41
C SER A 57 2.47 -9.87 6.59
N LEU A 58 3.04 -10.10 7.79
CA LEU A 58 3.83 -11.29 8.08
C LEU A 58 2.99 -12.58 7.97
N VAL A 59 1.75 -12.54 8.47
CA VAL A 59 0.81 -13.68 8.37
C VAL A 59 0.49 -13.95 6.91
N LEU A 60 0.11 -12.93 6.16
CA LEU A 60 -0.24 -13.07 4.74
C LEU A 60 0.94 -13.58 3.91
N TRP A 61 2.15 -13.04 4.11
CA TRP A 61 3.36 -13.50 3.43
C TRP A 61 3.62 -14.99 3.67
N SER A 62 3.56 -15.41 4.94
CA SER A 62 3.76 -16.80 5.34
C SER A 62 2.71 -17.75 4.73
N GLU A 63 1.44 -17.34 4.71
CA GLU A 63 0.36 -18.13 4.10
C GLU A 63 0.52 -18.24 2.58
N CYS A 64 0.78 -17.13 1.89
CA CYS A 64 0.97 -17.10 0.45
C CYS A 64 2.20 -17.91 0.01
N ALA A 65 3.35 -17.77 0.70
CA ALA A 65 4.57 -18.51 0.41
C ALA A 65 4.35 -20.04 0.48
N ARG A 66 3.56 -20.51 1.45
CA ARG A 66 3.25 -21.94 1.61
C ARG A 66 2.20 -22.48 0.64
N ALA A 67 1.23 -21.64 0.27
CA ALA A 67 0.03 -22.11 -0.44
C ALA A 67 0.10 -21.93 -1.95
N LEU A 68 0.89 -20.98 -2.45
CA LEU A 68 0.93 -20.64 -3.87
C LEU A 68 2.09 -21.33 -4.60
N ARG A 69 1.92 -21.57 -5.90
CA ARG A 69 2.92 -22.17 -6.78
C ARG A 69 3.61 -21.16 -7.70
N VAL A 70 3.11 -19.91 -7.74
CA VAL A 70 3.71 -18.80 -8.47
C VAL A 70 4.62 -18.01 -7.54
N PRO A 71 5.58 -17.22 -8.06
CA PRO A 71 6.36 -16.31 -7.26
C PRO A 71 5.48 -15.38 -6.42
N VAL A 72 5.85 -15.17 -5.16
CA VAL A 72 5.18 -14.24 -4.25
C VAL A 72 6.13 -13.13 -3.86
N LEU A 73 5.67 -11.88 -3.95
CA LEU A 73 6.39 -10.70 -3.49
C LEU A 73 5.71 -10.17 -2.22
N GLY A 74 6.51 -9.82 -1.23
CA GLY A 74 6.01 -9.21 0.00
C GLY A 74 5.78 -7.71 -0.19
N ALA A 75 4.60 -7.22 0.19
CA ALA A 75 4.26 -5.81 0.29
C ALA A 75 3.61 -5.54 1.66
N GLY A 76 3.67 -4.31 2.14
CA GLY A 76 3.21 -3.96 3.48
C GLY A 76 4.09 -2.90 4.07
N SER A 77 4.33 -1.81 3.31
CA SER A 77 5.18 -0.69 3.76
C SER A 77 6.63 -1.14 4.07
N VAL A 78 7.27 -1.81 3.11
CA VAL A 78 8.66 -2.28 3.26
C VAL A 78 9.60 -1.09 3.22
N THR A 79 10.22 -0.78 4.37
CA THR A 79 11.09 0.40 4.57
C THR A 79 12.41 0.09 5.25
N THR A 80 12.62 -1.15 5.74
CA THR A 80 13.81 -1.53 6.51
C THR A 80 14.46 -2.81 6.00
N GLN A 81 15.76 -2.95 6.31
CA GLN A 81 16.53 -4.17 6.05
C GLN A 81 15.93 -5.39 6.76
N ASP A 82 15.46 -5.23 8.00
CA ASP A 82 14.90 -6.37 8.74
C ASP A 82 13.63 -6.92 8.11
N GLN A 83 12.79 -6.06 7.54
CA GLN A 83 11.63 -6.51 6.76
C GLN A 83 12.06 -7.30 5.52
N VAL A 84 13.09 -6.86 4.80
CA VAL A 84 13.66 -7.58 3.64
C VAL A 84 14.18 -8.96 4.07
N ARG A 85 14.89 -9.05 5.20
CA ARG A 85 15.38 -10.32 5.76
C ARG A 85 14.23 -11.27 6.10
N VAL A 86 13.16 -10.77 6.69
CA VAL A 86 11.96 -11.58 7.01
C VAL A 86 11.33 -12.11 5.72
N ILE A 87 11.14 -11.27 4.71
CA ILE A 87 10.59 -11.65 3.41
C ILE A 87 11.43 -12.78 2.79
N LYS A 88 12.76 -12.63 2.79
CA LYS A 88 13.72 -13.62 2.29
C LYS A 88 13.65 -14.92 3.09
N ALA A 89 13.60 -14.85 4.41
CA ALA A 89 13.53 -16.02 5.31
C ALA A 89 12.23 -16.82 5.15
N LEU A 90 11.13 -16.18 4.77
CA LEU A 90 9.86 -16.83 4.44
C LEU A 90 9.86 -17.50 3.07
N GLY A 91 10.91 -17.32 2.25
CA GLY A 91 11.03 -17.88 0.91
C GLY A 91 10.22 -17.16 -0.16
N LEU A 92 9.87 -15.88 0.04
CA LEU A 92 9.28 -15.05 -0.99
C LEU A 92 10.31 -14.76 -2.10
N ALA A 93 9.81 -14.48 -3.30
CA ALA A 93 10.64 -14.22 -4.48
C ALA A 93 11.18 -12.79 -4.57
N GLY A 94 10.68 -11.90 -3.72
CA GLY A 94 11.06 -10.48 -3.70
C GLY A 94 10.12 -9.65 -2.85
N PHE A 95 10.18 -8.33 -3.03
CA PHE A 95 9.34 -7.37 -2.30
C PHE A 95 8.95 -6.20 -3.21
N MET A 96 7.90 -5.47 -2.80
CA MET A 96 7.47 -4.23 -3.42
C MET A 96 7.88 -3.05 -2.53
N LEU A 97 8.40 -1.99 -3.14
CA LEU A 97 8.72 -0.73 -2.47
C LEU A 97 7.64 0.29 -2.82
N SER A 98 7.07 0.90 -1.81
CA SER A 98 6.11 2.00 -1.89
C SER A 98 6.56 3.16 -0.99
N ASP A 99 6.27 3.12 0.31
CA ASP A 99 6.65 4.14 1.29
C ASP A 99 8.14 4.50 1.29
N ALA A 100 9.01 3.52 1.08
CA ALA A 100 10.46 3.75 1.01
C ALA A 100 10.85 4.77 -0.08
N LEU A 101 10.04 4.87 -1.15
CA LEU A 101 10.27 5.80 -2.27
C LEU A 101 9.53 7.13 -2.12
N LEU A 102 8.68 7.27 -1.11
CA LEU A 102 7.84 8.47 -0.94
C LEU A 102 8.66 9.75 -0.78
N LEU A 103 9.79 9.68 -0.06
CA LEU A 103 10.72 10.81 0.14
C LEU A 103 11.85 10.88 -0.90
N ALA A 104 11.82 10.04 -1.94
CA ALA A 104 12.78 10.14 -3.03
C ALA A 104 12.73 11.54 -3.67
N LYS A 105 13.88 12.04 -4.14
CA LYS A 105 13.98 13.37 -4.78
C LYS A 105 13.06 13.50 -6.00
N GLU A 106 12.87 12.38 -6.70
CA GLU A 106 12.04 12.28 -7.90
C GLU A 106 10.56 12.03 -7.60
N SER A 107 10.19 11.80 -6.33
CA SER A 107 8.80 11.61 -5.92
C SER A 107 7.98 12.87 -6.22
N PRO A 108 6.79 12.76 -6.83
CA PRO A 108 5.97 13.90 -7.21
C PRO A 108 5.21 14.53 -6.03
N ILE A 109 5.39 14.05 -4.80
CA ILE A 109 4.68 14.61 -3.64
C ILE A 109 5.07 16.08 -3.43
N PRO A 110 4.13 16.98 -3.11
CA PRO A 110 4.40 18.37 -2.79
C PRO A 110 5.34 18.52 -1.58
N ASP A 111 6.12 19.60 -1.53
CA ASP A 111 7.05 19.87 -0.43
C ASP A 111 6.36 19.94 0.94
N SER A 112 5.11 20.39 1.00
CA SER A 112 4.30 20.39 2.22
C SER A 112 4.06 18.98 2.78
N TRP A 113 3.81 18.01 1.92
CA TRP A 113 3.72 16.59 2.27
C TRP A 113 5.07 16.02 2.66
N ARG A 114 6.11 16.30 1.86
CA ARG A 114 7.48 15.86 2.12
C ARG A 114 7.93 16.27 3.51
N THR A 115 7.75 17.56 3.86
CA THR A 115 8.05 18.08 5.20
C THR A 115 7.25 17.36 6.29
N LYS A 116 5.96 17.11 6.06
CA LYS A 116 5.13 16.40 7.04
C LYS A 116 5.60 14.96 7.25
N VAL A 117 5.88 14.22 6.18
CA VAL A 117 6.32 12.81 6.23
C VAL A 117 7.64 12.66 6.99
N MET A 118 8.58 13.60 6.83
CA MET A 118 9.88 13.58 7.53
C MET A 118 9.78 13.65 9.06
N TYR A 119 8.66 14.08 9.62
CA TYR A 119 8.45 14.24 11.07
C TYR A 119 7.32 13.39 11.62
N LEU A 120 6.95 12.31 10.92
CA LEU A 120 5.88 11.42 11.38
C LEU A 120 6.30 10.55 12.56
N ALA A 121 5.33 10.23 13.41
CA ALA A 121 5.43 9.19 14.41
C ALA A 121 4.95 7.84 13.87
N ASP A 122 5.21 6.76 14.59
CA ASP A 122 4.79 5.39 14.26
C ASP A 122 3.27 5.18 14.15
N SER A 123 2.49 6.07 14.75
CA SER A 123 1.02 6.06 14.73
C SER A 123 0.41 7.03 13.70
N ALA A 124 1.17 7.49 12.72
CA ALA A 124 0.74 8.56 11.84
C ALA A 124 -0.24 8.11 10.75
N SER A 125 -0.31 6.82 10.43
CA SER A 125 -1.27 6.30 9.45
C SER A 125 -2.45 5.62 10.14
N GLU A 126 -3.61 5.75 9.54
CA GLU A 126 -4.85 5.12 9.99
C GLU A 126 -5.63 4.54 8.81
N THR A 127 -6.64 3.72 9.10
CA THR A 127 -7.50 3.12 8.11
C THR A 127 -8.93 3.61 8.25
N SER A 128 -9.57 3.91 7.12
CA SER A 128 -10.99 4.26 7.07
C SER A 128 -11.55 4.01 5.67
N ASP A 129 -12.87 3.97 5.58
CA ASP A 129 -13.61 3.96 4.33
C ASP A 129 -13.98 5.37 3.84
N THR A 130 -13.75 6.40 4.66
CA THR A 130 -14.18 7.79 4.42
C THR A 130 -13.70 8.36 3.07
N PHE A 131 -12.49 8.04 2.65
CA PHE A 131 -11.93 8.60 1.41
C PHE A 131 -12.34 7.83 0.15
N MET A 132 -12.33 6.52 0.23
CA MET A 132 -12.47 5.65 -0.94
C MET A 132 -13.83 4.94 -1.01
N GLY A 133 -14.61 4.95 0.08
CA GLY A 133 -15.83 4.13 0.17
C GLY A 133 -15.55 2.66 0.47
N ARG A 134 -14.30 2.33 0.78
CA ARG A 134 -13.78 1.03 1.14
C ARG A 134 -12.55 1.20 2.02
N ALA A 135 -12.25 0.24 2.90
CA ALA A 135 -11.11 0.33 3.79
C ALA A 135 -9.82 0.62 3.01
N SER A 136 -9.15 1.71 3.36
CA SER A 136 -7.87 2.14 2.82
C SER A 136 -7.01 2.74 3.92
N ARG A 137 -5.69 2.62 3.78
CA ARG A 137 -4.73 3.22 4.71
C ARG A 137 -4.18 4.52 4.15
N TYR A 138 -4.12 5.53 4.98
CA TYR A 138 -3.71 6.88 4.63
C TYR A 138 -3.08 7.61 5.82
N LEU A 139 -2.41 8.73 5.55
CA LEU A 139 -1.89 9.60 6.57
C LEU A 139 -3.02 10.26 7.35
N SER A 140 -3.04 10.05 8.67
CA SER A 140 -4.06 10.59 9.58
C SER A 140 -4.25 12.08 9.39
N ASN A 141 -5.49 12.49 9.19
CA ASN A 141 -5.87 13.90 9.05
C ASN A 141 -7.30 14.17 9.53
N GLY A 142 -7.61 15.45 9.72
CA GLY A 142 -8.91 15.86 10.25
C GLY A 142 -10.10 15.59 9.32
N PHE A 143 -9.87 15.36 8.03
CA PHE A 143 -10.98 15.11 7.09
C PHE A 143 -11.68 13.78 7.38
N ALA A 144 -10.93 12.74 7.72
CA ALA A 144 -11.47 11.42 8.02
C ALA A 144 -12.46 11.43 9.19
N GLN A 145 -12.26 12.35 10.14
CA GLN A 145 -13.10 12.47 11.32
C GLN A 145 -14.43 13.19 11.06
N ILE A 146 -14.51 14.00 9.99
CA ILE A 146 -15.71 14.79 9.68
C ILE A 146 -16.92 13.90 9.41
N PHE A 147 -16.76 12.79 8.69
CA PHE A 147 -17.86 11.91 8.32
C PHE A 147 -18.51 11.25 9.55
N PRO A 148 -17.78 10.54 10.41
CA PRO A 148 -18.37 9.96 11.61
C PRO A 148 -18.87 11.02 12.59
N GLU A 149 -18.18 12.13 12.80
CA GLU A 149 -18.61 13.21 13.70
C GLU A 149 -19.92 13.87 13.27
N LYS A 150 -20.16 14.00 11.97
CA LYS A 150 -21.35 14.60 11.40
C LYS A 150 -22.44 13.60 11.04
N GLY A 151 -22.18 12.29 11.21
CA GLY A 151 -23.08 11.24 10.78
C GLY A 151 -23.34 11.23 9.27
N LEU A 152 -22.33 11.62 8.48
CA LEU A 152 -22.45 11.65 7.02
C LEU A 152 -22.34 10.23 6.46
N PRO A 153 -23.14 9.87 5.44
CA PRO A 153 -23.02 8.58 4.79
C PRO A 153 -21.74 8.52 3.94
N VAL A 154 -21.10 7.36 3.96
CA VAL A 154 -20.01 7.04 3.04
C VAL A 154 -20.57 6.28 1.85
N LEU A 155 -20.29 6.75 0.64
CA LEU A 155 -20.69 6.10 -0.60
C LEU A 155 -19.83 4.86 -0.84
N GLN A 156 -20.39 3.86 -1.52
CA GLN A 156 -19.64 2.66 -1.90
C GLN A 156 -18.50 2.99 -2.88
N PHE A 157 -17.37 2.27 -2.78
CA PHE A 157 -16.27 2.34 -3.75
C PHE A 157 -16.78 2.04 -5.18
N PRO A 158 -16.35 2.80 -6.19
CA PRO A 158 -15.41 3.93 -6.16
C PRO A 158 -16.09 5.32 -6.04
N TYR A 159 -17.39 5.38 -5.85
CA TYR A 159 -18.16 6.61 -5.91
C TYR A 159 -17.75 7.63 -4.84
N GLN A 160 -17.36 7.18 -3.66
CA GLN A 160 -16.90 8.06 -2.58
C GLN A 160 -15.66 8.86 -3.02
N TYR A 161 -14.66 8.20 -3.61
CA TYR A 161 -13.47 8.87 -4.12
C TYR A 161 -13.81 9.93 -5.17
N PHE A 162 -14.65 9.59 -6.15
CA PHE A 162 -15.02 10.53 -7.19
C PHE A 162 -15.81 11.72 -6.65
N ALA A 163 -16.64 11.52 -5.62
CA ALA A 163 -17.37 12.61 -4.97
C ALA A 163 -16.46 13.58 -4.21
N LEU A 164 -15.29 13.11 -3.73
CA LEU A 164 -14.37 13.91 -2.91
C LEU A 164 -13.13 14.39 -3.67
N LYS A 165 -12.85 13.84 -4.86
CA LYS A 165 -11.61 14.10 -5.62
C LYS A 165 -11.33 15.58 -5.81
N ASP A 166 -12.34 16.36 -6.21
CA ASP A 166 -12.15 17.80 -6.45
C ASP A 166 -11.80 18.58 -5.17
N ILE A 167 -12.28 18.10 -4.02
CA ILE A 167 -11.93 18.66 -2.70
C ILE A 167 -10.46 18.35 -2.39
N PHE A 168 -10.02 17.11 -2.64
CA PHE A 168 -8.63 16.71 -2.40
C PHE A 168 -7.67 17.47 -3.31
N ASP A 169 -7.97 17.54 -4.60
CA ASP A 169 -7.14 18.26 -5.57
C ASP A 169 -7.03 19.75 -5.19
N LYS A 170 -8.14 20.37 -4.82
CA LYS A 170 -8.14 21.77 -4.40
C LYS A 170 -7.40 21.98 -3.07
N ALA A 171 -7.55 21.05 -2.13
CA ALA A 171 -6.84 21.10 -0.86
C ALA A 171 -5.31 21.05 -1.07
N LEU A 172 -4.84 20.18 -1.96
CA LEU A 172 -3.42 20.11 -2.34
C LEU A 172 -2.94 21.40 -3.00
N GLU A 173 -3.70 21.93 -3.97
CA GLU A 173 -3.37 23.18 -4.68
C GLU A 173 -3.16 24.37 -3.72
N ILE A 174 -4.01 24.48 -2.68
CA ILE A 174 -3.94 25.60 -1.71
C ILE A 174 -3.14 25.26 -0.45
N GLY A 175 -2.41 24.13 -0.43
CA GLY A 175 -1.56 23.70 0.68
C GLY A 175 -2.33 23.25 1.94
N ARG A 176 -3.61 22.94 1.84
CA ARG A 176 -4.44 22.43 2.95
C ARG A 176 -4.29 20.90 3.08
N ILE A 177 -3.08 20.44 3.36
CA ILE A 177 -2.75 19.01 3.44
C ILE A 177 -3.58 18.22 4.46
N ASN A 178 -4.13 18.87 5.49
CA ASN A 178 -5.03 18.25 6.47
C ASN A 178 -6.44 17.94 5.91
N LEU A 179 -6.73 18.30 4.67
CA LEU A 179 -7.97 18.01 3.96
C LEU A 179 -7.74 17.18 2.69
N ALA A 180 -6.48 16.84 2.40
CA ALA A 180 -6.12 16.07 1.22
C ALA A 180 -5.85 14.60 1.59
N LEU A 181 -6.10 13.70 0.63
CA LEU A 181 -5.74 12.29 0.75
C LEU A 181 -4.26 12.11 0.41
N LEU A 182 -3.51 11.48 1.31
CA LEU A 182 -2.22 10.88 1.02
C LEU A 182 -2.23 9.43 1.51
N GLU A 183 -2.27 8.52 0.58
CA GLU A 183 -2.13 7.09 0.87
C GLU A 183 -0.69 6.82 1.30
N VAL A 184 -0.54 6.18 2.44
CA VAL A 184 0.75 5.81 3.03
C VAL A 184 0.58 4.53 3.82
N GLY A 185 1.60 3.70 3.87
CA GLY A 185 1.62 2.51 4.68
C GLY A 185 1.96 2.79 6.15
N GLN A 186 1.95 1.75 6.94
CA GLN A 186 2.14 1.86 8.40
C GLN A 186 3.57 2.28 8.78
N TYR A 187 4.57 1.92 7.97
CA TYR A 187 5.98 2.19 8.25
C TYR A 187 6.53 3.40 7.50
N VAL A 188 5.67 4.25 6.95
CA VAL A 188 6.06 5.46 6.20
C VAL A 188 7.00 6.39 6.99
N TYR A 189 6.87 6.42 8.32
CA TYR A 189 7.73 7.22 9.21
C TYR A 189 9.21 6.79 9.20
N LEU A 190 9.52 5.61 8.64
CA LEU A 190 10.88 5.10 8.43
C LEU A 190 11.42 5.39 7.01
N ALA A 191 10.63 6.10 6.17
CA ALA A 191 11.08 6.48 4.85
C ALA A 191 12.27 7.44 4.92
N GLU A 192 13.27 7.22 4.07
CA GLU A 192 14.49 8.03 4.04
C GLU A 192 14.53 8.89 2.77
N SER A 193 15.15 10.07 2.90
CA SER A 193 15.41 10.93 1.74
C SER A 193 16.63 10.45 0.95
N GLY A 194 16.55 10.52 -0.37
CA GLY A 194 17.65 10.13 -1.26
C GLY A 194 17.24 10.27 -2.73
N THR A 195 18.07 9.85 -3.65
CA THR A 195 17.60 9.60 -5.03
C THR A 195 16.89 8.25 -5.09
N THR A 196 15.95 8.10 -6.02
CA THR A 196 15.30 6.80 -6.27
C THR A 196 16.34 5.71 -6.49
N ALA A 197 17.40 6.00 -7.24
CA ALA A 197 18.49 5.06 -7.51
C ALA A 197 19.23 4.63 -6.23
N ASP A 198 19.55 5.59 -5.33
CA ASP A 198 20.23 5.28 -4.07
C ASP A 198 19.36 4.38 -3.19
N ILE A 199 18.06 4.69 -3.08
CA ILE A 199 17.12 3.91 -2.29
C ILE A 199 16.99 2.50 -2.86
N ILE A 200 16.75 2.34 -4.17
CA ILE A 200 16.64 1.03 -4.80
C ILE A 200 17.93 0.21 -4.62
N ASN A 201 19.09 0.82 -4.87
CA ASN A 201 20.37 0.13 -4.71
C ASN A 201 20.60 -0.34 -3.25
N LYS A 202 20.19 0.46 -2.26
CA LYS A 202 20.24 0.09 -0.85
C LYS A 202 19.40 -1.17 -0.58
N PHE A 203 18.17 -1.22 -1.07
CA PHE A 203 17.30 -2.38 -0.90
C PHE A 203 17.75 -3.61 -1.70
N CYS A 204 18.31 -3.42 -2.90
CA CYS A 204 18.99 -4.49 -3.64
C CYS A 204 20.18 -5.06 -2.86
N GLY A 205 20.96 -4.20 -2.17
CA GLY A 205 22.01 -4.61 -1.26
C GLY A 205 21.46 -5.51 -0.15
N TYR A 206 20.40 -5.09 0.54
CA TYR A 206 19.75 -5.89 1.59
C TYR A 206 19.26 -7.26 1.10
N TRP A 207 18.73 -7.33 -0.14
CA TRP A 207 18.31 -8.59 -0.74
C TRP A 207 19.47 -9.53 -1.05
N SER A 208 20.62 -8.98 -1.40
CA SER A 208 21.84 -9.74 -1.79
C SER A 208 22.68 -10.22 -0.60
N GLU A 209 22.48 -9.65 0.58
CA GLU A 209 23.12 -10.13 1.81
C GLU A 209 22.60 -11.52 2.21
N ASP A 210 23.50 -12.45 2.61
CA ASP A 210 23.17 -13.81 3.07
C ASP A 210 22.59 -13.82 4.49
#